data_63b98471fe4d3b0fb79dcf8b4abaca92
#
_entry.id   63b98471fe4d3b0fb79dcf8b4abaca92
#
_cell.length_a   1.000
_cell.length_b   1.000
_cell.length_c   1.000
_cell.angle_alpha   90.00
_cell.angle_beta   90.00
_cell.angle_gamma   90.00
#
_symmetry.space_group_name_H-M   'P 1'
#
loop_
_entity.id
_entity.type
_entity.pdbx_description
1 polymer ?
#
loop_
_entity_poly.entity_id
_entity_poly.type
_entity_poly.pdbx_seq_one_letter_code
_entity_poly.pdbx_strand_id
1 'polypeptide(L)'
;MAKDIWKPGNMLYPLPAVLVTATDGEGNDNVFTVAWTGTVCSDPAMVYISVRPSRHSYDMIKHTGQFVINLTTEELAKATDYCGVRSGRDEDKFKAMKLTKEEAKYVAAPLIKESPVNIECEVLEITHLGTHDMFLAKVLCVHADEKYMDSKGKFDLAKAAPLVYSHGQYYGVGKKLGRFGFSVRKNKKRK
;
A
#
# COMPACT_ATOMS: atom_id res chain seq x y z
N MET A 1 -13.11 -33.94 -1.46
CA MET A 1 -13.51 -32.68 -0.78
C MET A 1 -14.62 -32.06 -1.62
N ALA A 2 -15.77 -31.79 -1.03
CA ALA A 2 -16.84 -31.01 -1.67
C ALA A 2 -16.55 -29.52 -1.54
N LYS A 3 -16.93 -28.75 -2.58
CA LYS A 3 -16.87 -27.27 -2.57
C LYS A 3 -18.28 -26.74 -2.77
N ASP A 4 -18.69 -25.79 -1.95
CA ASP A 4 -19.96 -25.11 -2.14
C ASP A 4 -19.82 -23.98 -3.18
N ILE A 5 -20.90 -23.74 -3.91
CA ILE A 5 -20.98 -22.65 -4.88
C ILE A 5 -21.55 -21.41 -4.17
N TRP A 6 -20.76 -20.36 -4.10
CA TRP A 6 -21.16 -19.10 -3.51
C TRP A 6 -21.52 -18.05 -4.56
N LYS A 7 -22.30 -17.06 -4.16
CA LYS A 7 -22.54 -15.87 -4.98
C LYS A 7 -21.23 -15.13 -5.25
N PRO A 8 -21.12 -14.39 -6.37
CA PRO A 8 -19.96 -13.55 -6.64
C PRO A 8 -19.64 -12.62 -5.46
N GLY A 9 -18.39 -12.56 -5.06
CA GLY A 9 -17.93 -11.77 -3.91
C GLY A 9 -16.41 -11.62 -3.87
N ASN A 10 -15.94 -10.81 -2.94
CA ASN A 10 -14.53 -10.50 -2.77
C ASN A 10 -13.84 -11.64 -2.01
N MET A 11 -13.15 -12.52 -2.73
CA MET A 11 -12.45 -13.70 -2.17
C MET A 11 -10.96 -13.76 -2.52
N LEU A 12 -10.43 -12.74 -3.21
CA LEU A 12 -9.00 -12.67 -3.51
C LEU A 12 -8.25 -12.11 -2.29
N TYR A 13 -7.80 -13.00 -1.42
CA TYR A 13 -7.08 -12.69 -0.19
C TYR A 13 -5.84 -13.59 -0.02
N PRO A 14 -4.82 -13.20 0.78
CA PRO A 14 -4.69 -11.92 1.46
C PRO A 14 -4.31 -10.79 0.50
N LEU A 15 -4.63 -9.55 0.90
CA LEU A 15 -4.28 -8.33 0.19
C LEU A 15 -3.27 -7.51 1.01
N PRO A 16 -2.41 -6.69 0.40
CA PRO A 16 -1.71 -5.66 1.14
C PRO A 16 -2.75 -4.67 1.71
N ALA A 17 -2.56 -4.24 2.95
CA ALA A 17 -3.27 -3.09 3.47
C ALA A 17 -2.26 -1.95 3.58
N VAL A 18 -2.45 -0.87 2.83
CA VAL A 18 -1.49 0.24 2.76
C VAL A 18 -2.11 1.53 3.26
N LEU A 19 -1.28 2.43 3.79
CA LEU A 19 -1.67 3.81 4.03
C LEU A 19 -1.37 4.63 2.78
N VAL A 20 -2.40 5.26 2.22
CA VAL A 20 -2.24 6.17 1.07
C VAL A 20 -2.34 7.60 1.58
N THR A 21 -1.35 8.41 1.23
CA THR A 21 -1.36 9.86 1.50
C THR A 21 -1.69 10.63 0.23
N ALA A 22 -2.45 11.69 0.40
CA ALA A 22 -2.87 12.60 -0.65
C ALA A 22 -2.87 14.04 -0.12
N THR A 23 -2.78 15.00 -1.02
CA THR A 23 -2.88 16.44 -0.73
C THR A 23 -3.87 17.09 -1.69
N ASP A 24 -4.47 18.22 -1.27
CA ASP A 24 -5.29 19.05 -2.16
C ASP A 24 -4.47 20.08 -2.97
N GLY A 25 -3.15 20.18 -2.69
CA GLY A 25 -2.26 21.16 -3.28
C GLY A 25 -2.28 22.53 -2.59
N GLU A 26 -3.15 22.74 -1.59
CA GLU A 26 -3.31 23.99 -0.82
C GLU A 26 -2.77 23.86 0.62
N GLY A 27 -2.12 22.74 0.93
CA GLY A 27 -1.51 22.45 2.23
C GLY A 27 -2.33 21.54 3.13
N ASN A 28 -3.49 21.03 2.68
CA ASN A 28 -4.24 20.05 3.43
C ASN A 28 -3.89 18.64 2.96
N ASP A 29 -3.30 17.85 3.85
CA ASP A 29 -2.95 16.46 3.60
C ASP A 29 -3.90 15.53 4.30
N ASN A 30 -4.17 14.39 3.67
CA ASN A 30 -4.94 13.32 4.29
C ASN A 30 -4.23 11.98 4.13
N VAL A 31 -4.52 11.06 5.05
CA VAL A 31 -4.10 9.66 5.00
C VAL A 31 -5.32 8.75 5.11
N PHE A 32 -5.38 7.68 4.32
CA PHE A 32 -6.46 6.70 4.38
C PHE A 32 -5.95 5.32 4.01
N THR A 33 -6.67 4.28 4.42
CA THR A 33 -6.27 2.90 4.18
C THR A 33 -6.89 2.37 2.90
N VAL A 34 -6.08 1.70 2.12
CA VAL A 34 -6.48 1.01 0.89
C VAL A 34 -6.01 -0.44 0.94
N ALA A 35 -6.93 -1.37 0.72
CA ALA A 35 -6.62 -2.79 0.52
C ALA A 35 -6.82 -3.22 -0.95
N TRP A 36 -7.58 -2.46 -1.74
CA TRP A 36 -7.78 -2.70 -3.17
C TRP A 36 -6.64 -2.03 -3.95
N THR A 37 -5.45 -2.63 -3.89
CA THR A 37 -4.21 -2.10 -4.51
C THR A 37 -3.28 -3.24 -4.93
N GLY A 38 -2.42 -2.96 -5.89
CA GLY A 38 -1.44 -3.93 -6.36
C GLY A 38 -0.54 -3.40 -7.47
N THR A 39 0.47 -4.20 -7.82
CA THR A 39 1.34 -3.97 -8.97
C THR A 39 0.68 -4.49 -10.23
N VAL A 40 0.68 -3.70 -11.31
CA VAL A 40 0.11 -4.09 -12.62
C VAL A 40 1.16 -4.27 -13.70
N CYS A 41 2.29 -3.56 -13.63
CA CYS A 41 3.38 -3.65 -14.60
C CYS A 41 4.73 -3.48 -13.91
N SER A 42 5.76 -4.18 -14.42
CA SER A 42 7.12 -4.10 -13.88
C SER A 42 7.99 -3.11 -14.65
N ASP A 43 7.76 -2.96 -15.95
CA ASP A 43 8.48 -2.03 -16.81
C ASP A 43 7.52 -1.52 -17.92
N PRO A 44 7.10 -0.24 -17.86
CA PRO A 44 7.35 0.69 -16.75
C PRO A 44 6.70 0.24 -15.43
N ALA A 45 7.29 0.63 -14.30
CA ALA A 45 6.74 0.28 -12.99
C ALA A 45 5.39 0.98 -12.76
N MET A 46 4.33 0.19 -12.57
CA MET A 46 2.96 0.70 -12.41
C MET A 46 2.22 -0.03 -11.30
N VAL A 47 1.41 0.72 -10.58
CA VAL A 47 0.54 0.26 -9.50
C VAL A 47 -0.88 0.79 -9.71
N TYR A 48 -1.83 0.25 -8.95
CA TYR A 48 -3.18 0.83 -8.86
C TYR A 48 -3.63 0.94 -7.42
N ILE A 49 -4.56 1.86 -7.18
CA ILE A 49 -5.44 1.90 -6.02
C ILE A 49 -6.88 2.02 -6.49
N SER A 50 -7.82 1.29 -5.86
CA SER A 50 -9.26 1.46 -6.12
C SER A 50 -9.91 2.15 -4.95
N VAL A 51 -10.52 3.31 -5.21
CA VAL A 51 -11.03 4.24 -4.20
C VAL A 51 -12.50 4.52 -4.46
N ARG A 52 -13.32 4.51 -3.40
CA ARG A 52 -14.72 4.95 -3.52
C ARG A 52 -14.78 6.47 -3.68
N PRO A 53 -15.61 7.02 -4.59
CA PRO A 53 -15.76 8.47 -4.76
C PRO A 53 -16.21 9.21 -3.47
N SER A 54 -16.84 8.51 -2.51
CA SER A 54 -17.22 9.08 -1.23
C SER A 54 -16.05 9.31 -0.25
N ARG A 55 -14.86 8.75 -0.51
CA ARG A 55 -13.69 8.96 0.36
C ARG A 55 -13.14 10.37 0.21
N HIS A 56 -12.76 10.99 1.33
CA HIS A 56 -12.23 12.37 1.35
C HIS A 56 -11.01 12.56 0.42
N SER A 57 -10.09 11.60 0.38
CA SER A 57 -8.91 11.67 -0.50
C SER A 57 -9.20 11.46 -1.98
N TYR A 58 -10.42 11.04 -2.35
CA TYR A 58 -10.76 10.79 -3.76
C TYR A 58 -10.58 12.06 -4.62
N ASP A 59 -11.22 13.15 -4.21
CA ASP A 59 -11.14 14.42 -4.92
C ASP A 59 -9.73 15.02 -4.89
N MET A 60 -9.00 14.87 -3.77
CA MET A 60 -7.62 15.29 -3.63
C MET A 60 -6.73 14.62 -4.68
N ILE A 61 -6.78 13.28 -4.80
CA ILE A 61 -6.01 12.53 -5.78
C ILE A 61 -6.43 12.85 -7.21
N LYS A 62 -7.74 12.99 -7.44
CA LYS A 62 -8.26 13.35 -8.76
C LYS A 62 -7.81 14.74 -9.20
N HIS A 63 -7.73 15.69 -8.26
CA HIS A 63 -7.31 17.06 -8.55
C HIS A 63 -5.81 17.16 -8.80
N THR A 64 -5.00 16.57 -7.93
CA THR A 64 -3.54 16.68 -8.01
C THR A 64 -2.90 15.68 -8.96
N GLY A 65 -3.58 14.58 -9.28
CA GLY A 65 -3.01 13.48 -10.04
C GLY A 65 -1.91 12.71 -9.30
N GLN A 66 -1.80 12.86 -7.97
CA GLN A 66 -0.65 12.36 -7.21
C GLN A 66 -1.07 11.72 -5.89
N PHE A 67 -0.32 10.72 -5.45
CA PHE A 67 -0.44 10.11 -4.13
C PHE A 67 0.84 9.36 -3.76
N VAL A 68 0.95 8.98 -2.48
CA VAL A 68 2.01 8.08 -2.01
C VAL A 68 1.39 6.83 -1.40
N ILE A 69 1.89 5.65 -1.78
CA ILE A 69 1.60 4.40 -1.11
C ILE A 69 2.66 4.17 -0.03
N ASN A 70 2.24 4.04 1.23
CA ASN A 70 3.10 3.78 2.37
C ASN A 70 2.81 2.37 2.86
N LEU A 71 3.79 1.45 2.77
CA LEU A 71 3.62 0.07 3.23
C LEU A 71 3.46 0.04 4.75
N THR A 72 2.63 -0.88 5.21
CA THR A 72 2.29 -0.99 6.63
C THR A 72 2.95 -2.20 7.28
N THR A 73 3.13 -2.09 8.58
CA THR A 73 3.76 -3.09 9.45
C THR A 73 2.81 -3.48 10.59
N GLU A 74 3.16 -4.50 11.36
CA GLU A 74 2.42 -4.87 12.57
C GLU A 74 2.33 -3.70 13.56
N GLU A 75 3.38 -2.88 13.68
CA GLU A 75 3.40 -1.67 14.51
C GLU A 75 2.39 -0.61 14.02
N LEU A 76 2.18 -0.53 12.70
CA LEU A 76 1.22 0.39 12.09
C LEU A 76 -0.22 -0.16 12.02
N ALA A 77 -0.49 -1.38 12.54
CA ALA A 77 -1.80 -2.02 12.43
C ALA A 77 -2.95 -1.14 12.94
N LYS A 78 -2.77 -0.50 14.13
CA LYS A 78 -3.77 0.42 14.70
C LYS A 78 -4.02 1.64 13.81
N ALA A 79 -2.95 2.24 13.26
CA ALA A 79 -3.07 3.39 12.38
C ALA A 79 -3.73 2.99 11.05
N THR A 80 -3.40 1.78 10.53
CA THR A 80 -3.99 1.22 9.33
C THR A 80 -5.51 1.04 9.48
N ASP A 81 -5.96 0.44 10.56
CA ASP A 81 -7.39 0.29 10.85
C ASP A 81 -8.08 1.67 11.00
N TYR A 82 -7.55 2.51 11.88
CA TYR A 82 -8.11 3.82 12.18
C TYR A 82 -8.28 4.70 10.93
N CYS A 83 -7.24 4.80 10.10
CA CYS A 83 -7.27 5.59 8.87
C CYS A 83 -8.23 5.02 7.80
N GLY A 84 -8.59 3.75 7.89
CA GLY A 84 -9.60 3.11 7.05
C GLY A 84 -11.04 3.41 7.46
N VAL A 85 -11.27 3.62 8.78
CA VAL A 85 -12.60 3.83 9.36
C VAL A 85 -12.96 5.32 9.47
N ARG A 86 -12.03 6.15 9.96
CA ARG A 86 -12.25 7.58 10.19
C ARG A 86 -12.09 8.42 8.93
N SER A 87 -12.86 9.50 8.86
CA SER A 87 -12.80 10.45 7.74
C SER A 87 -11.86 11.63 8.03
N GLY A 88 -11.04 12.02 7.04
CA GLY A 88 -10.24 13.24 7.12
C GLY A 88 -11.06 14.54 7.04
N ARG A 89 -12.36 14.46 6.77
CA ARG A 89 -13.28 15.60 6.90
C ARG A 89 -13.56 15.97 8.35
N ASP A 90 -13.46 15.00 9.26
CA ASP A 90 -13.86 15.14 10.65
C ASP A 90 -12.65 15.39 11.56
N GLU A 91 -11.46 14.92 11.17
CA GLU A 91 -10.27 14.99 12.01
C GLU A 91 -8.94 14.84 11.25
N ASP A 92 -7.88 15.38 11.83
CA ASP A 92 -6.51 15.17 11.38
C ASP A 92 -5.99 13.78 11.84
N LYS A 93 -5.95 12.83 10.92
CA LYS A 93 -5.55 11.46 11.20
C LYS A 93 -4.05 11.29 11.39
N PHE A 94 -3.21 12.17 10.82
CA PHE A 94 -1.78 12.17 11.11
C PHE A 94 -1.54 12.47 12.59
N LYS A 95 -2.21 13.50 13.11
CA LYS A 95 -2.14 13.86 14.52
C LYS A 95 -2.74 12.78 15.42
N ALA A 96 -3.93 12.27 15.08
CA ALA A 96 -4.65 11.26 15.88
C ALA A 96 -3.83 9.96 16.03
N MET A 97 -3.13 9.54 14.98
CA MET A 97 -2.32 8.32 14.97
C MET A 97 -0.83 8.57 15.18
N LYS A 98 -0.42 9.81 15.43
CA LYS A 98 0.98 10.23 15.64
C LYS A 98 1.88 9.81 14.46
N LEU A 99 1.36 9.92 13.24
CA LEU A 99 2.11 9.68 12.02
C LEU A 99 2.92 10.93 11.65
N THR A 100 4.20 10.75 11.38
CA THR A 100 5.11 11.85 11.02
C THR A 100 5.13 12.01 9.51
N LYS A 101 4.82 13.23 9.03
CA LYS A 101 4.95 13.56 7.62
C LYS A 101 6.42 13.83 7.29
N GLU A 102 6.88 13.31 6.16
CA GLU A 102 8.16 13.67 5.54
C GLU A 102 7.90 14.14 4.11
N GLU A 103 8.76 15.02 3.62
CA GLU A 103 8.67 15.57 2.27
C GLU A 103 8.97 14.48 1.24
N ALA A 104 8.13 14.38 0.22
CA ALA A 104 8.35 13.52 -0.93
C ALA A 104 9.27 14.21 -1.95
N LYS A 105 9.87 13.44 -2.85
CA LYS A 105 10.83 13.96 -3.83
C LYS A 105 10.16 14.51 -5.10
N TYR A 106 9.10 13.88 -5.56
CA TYR A 106 8.49 14.15 -6.86
C TYR A 106 7.02 14.52 -6.78
N VAL A 107 6.34 14.22 -5.68
CA VAL A 107 4.91 14.50 -5.49
C VAL A 107 4.70 15.43 -4.31
N ALA A 108 3.58 16.16 -4.30
CA ALA A 108 3.25 17.05 -3.19
C ALA A 108 2.68 16.30 -1.96
N ALA A 109 2.14 15.11 -2.14
CA ALA A 109 1.62 14.29 -1.05
C ALA A 109 2.76 13.80 -0.14
N PRO A 110 2.63 13.89 1.21
CA PRO A 110 3.72 13.55 2.11
C PRO A 110 3.97 12.04 2.21
N LEU A 111 5.22 11.66 2.51
CA LEU A 111 5.58 10.34 2.99
C LEU A 111 5.13 10.15 4.45
N ILE A 112 4.99 8.90 4.89
CA ILE A 112 4.86 8.55 6.31
C ILE A 112 6.20 7.98 6.79
N LYS A 113 6.85 8.67 7.72
CA LYS A 113 8.18 8.31 8.24
C LYS A 113 8.23 6.91 8.84
N GLU A 114 7.18 6.48 9.51
CA GLU A 114 7.09 5.19 10.20
C GLU A 114 6.93 4.01 9.21
N SER A 115 6.65 4.29 7.93
CA SER A 115 6.52 3.26 6.90
C SER A 115 7.89 2.78 6.42
N PRO A 116 8.11 1.46 6.29
CA PRO A 116 9.39 0.93 5.81
C PRO A 116 9.66 1.19 4.33
N VAL A 117 8.61 1.48 3.56
CA VAL A 117 8.67 1.78 2.13
C VAL A 117 7.57 2.77 1.76
N ASN A 118 7.96 3.83 1.06
CA ASN A 118 7.03 4.80 0.50
C ASN A 118 7.21 4.82 -1.03
N ILE A 119 6.11 4.81 -1.77
CA ILE A 119 6.07 4.71 -3.23
C ILE A 119 5.36 5.95 -3.76
N GLU A 120 6.09 6.84 -4.40
CA GLU A 120 5.53 8.04 -5.02
C GLU A 120 4.89 7.70 -6.36
N CYS A 121 3.66 8.15 -6.54
CA CYS A 121 2.82 7.76 -7.66
C CYS A 121 2.21 8.96 -8.38
N GLU A 122 2.24 8.92 -9.71
CA GLU A 122 1.54 9.83 -10.62
C GLU A 122 0.42 9.07 -11.35
N VAL A 123 -0.81 9.59 -11.27
CA VAL A 123 -1.98 8.99 -11.90
C VAL A 123 -1.89 9.12 -13.41
N LEU A 124 -2.03 8.02 -14.13
CA LEU A 124 -2.08 7.96 -15.58
C LEU A 124 -3.52 7.91 -16.11
N GLU A 125 -4.38 7.17 -15.40
CA GLU A 125 -5.75 6.90 -15.83
C GLU A 125 -6.64 6.65 -14.62
N ILE A 126 -7.91 7.07 -14.74
CA ILE A 126 -8.97 6.76 -13.78
C ILE A 126 -10.05 5.97 -14.50
N THR A 127 -10.24 4.71 -14.11
CA THR A 127 -11.25 3.82 -14.68
C THR A 127 -12.43 3.64 -13.72
N HIS A 128 -13.64 3.93 -14.19
CA HIS A 128 -14.88 3.77 -13.40
C HIS A 128 -15.32 2.29 -13.37
N LEU A 129 -15.40 1.68 -12.18
CA LEU A 129 -15.71 0.26 -12.00
C LEU A 129 -17.01 0.01 -11.20
N GLY A 130 -17.86 0.98 -11.07
CA GLY A 130 -19.09 0.90 -10.27
C GLY A 130 -18.92 1.55 -8.89
N THR A 131 -18.78 0.79 -7.79
CA THR A 131 -18.63 1.38 -6.43
C THR A 131 -17.26 1.99 -6.15
N HIS A 132 -16.28 1.68 -6.97
CA HIS A 132 -14.90 2.18 -6.88
C HIS A 132 -14.43 2.64 -8.24
N ASP A 133 -13.58 3.64 -8.24
CA ASP A 133 -12.78 4.02 -9.39
C ASP A 133 -11.34 3.56 -9.17
N MET A 134 -10.76 2.96 -10.20
CA MET A 134 -9.37 2.52 -10.19
C MET A 134 -8.47 3.64 -10.72
N PHE A 135 -7.55 4.08 -9.89
CA PHE A 135 -6.48 5.00 -10.26
C PHE A 135 -5.26 4.17 -10.65
N LEU A 136 -5.02 4.07 -11.95
CA LEU A 136 -3.79 3.50 -12.50
C LEU A 136 -2.69 4.53 -12.42
N ALA A 137 -1.55 4.20 -11.85
CA ALA A 137 -0.48 5.14 -11.61
C ALA A 137 0.90 4.58 -11.97
N LYS A 138 1.75 5.47 -12.48
CA LYS A 138 3.18 5.25 -12.66
C LYS A 138 3.89 5.44 -11.33
N VAL A 139 4.84 4.57 -11.02
CA VAL A 139 5.77 4.75 -9.90
C VAL A 139 6.88 5.70 -10.33
N LEU A 140 7.03 6.81 -9.61
CA LEU A 140 8.06 7.82 -9.86
C LEU A 140 9.33 7.53 -9.05
N CYS A 141 9.16 7.10 -7.80
CA CYS A 141 10.26 6.83 -6.88
C CYS A 141 9.81 5.84 -5.79
N VAL A 142 10.77 5.13 -5.23
CA VAL A 142 10.58 4.26 -4.06
C VAL A 142 11.61 4.66 -3.01
N HIS A 143 11.14 5.03 -1.82
CA HIS A 143 11.95 5.23 -0.63
C HIS A 143 11.93 3.93 0.18
N ALA A 144 13.07 3.44 0.60
CA ALA A 144 13.20 2.25 1.41
C ALA A 144 14.08 2.56 2.64
N ASP A 145 13.56 2.26 3.84
CA ASP A 145 14.25 2.52 5.10
C ASP A 145 15.51 1.67 5.20
N GLU A 146 16.67 2.31 5.33
CA GLU A 146 17.99 1.69 5.37
C GLU A 146 18.14 0.66 6.52
N LYS A 147 17.40 0.80 7.61
CA LYS A 147 17.44 -0.15 8.74
C LYS A 147 17.04 -1.57 8.35
N TYR A 148 16.33 -1.74 7.22
CA TYR A 148 15.94 -3.05 6.69
C TYR A 148 16.86 -3.55 5.57
N MET A 149 17.96 -2.83 5.28
CA MET A 149 18.98 -3.29 4.35
C MET A 149 20.01 -4.17 5.05
N ASP A 150 20.62 -5.08 4.29
CA ASP A 150 21.79 -5.82 4.76
C ASP A 150 23.09 -5.06 4.41
N SER A 151 24.21 -5.55 4.88
CA SER A 151 25.54 -4.95 4.62
C SER A 151 25.93 -4.89 3.13
N LYS A 152 25.16 -5.52 2.24
CA LYS A 152 25.32 -5.49 0.79
C LYS A 152 24.31 -4.61 0.08
N GLY A 153 23.52 -3.81 0.84
CA GLY A 153 22.48 -2.95 0.31
C GLY A 153 21.23 -3.68 -0.18
N LYS A 154 21.03 -4.95 0.21
CA LYS A 154 19.83 -5.68 -0.15
C LYS A 154 18.73 -5.45 0.88
N PHE A 155 17.61 -4.93 0.41
CA PHE A 155 16.40 -4.70 1.22
C PHE A 155 15.71 -6.02 1.58
N ASP A 156 15.28 -6.15 2.83
CA ASP A 156 14.53 -7.30 3.36
C ASP A 156 13.23 -6.84 4.04
N LEU A 157 12.17 -6.72 3.26
CA LEU A 157 10.84 -6.30 3.75
C LEU A 157 10.31 -7.20 4.89
N ALA A 158 10.70 -8.48 4.93
CA ALA A 158 10.23 -9.39 5.98
C ALA A 158 10.68 -8.95 7.39
N LYS A 159 11.82 -8.25 7.50
CA LYS A 159 12.30 -7.67 8.77
C LYS A 159 11.42 -6.54 9.29
N ALA A 160 10.65 -5.90 8.41
CA ALA A 160 9.72 -4.85 8.80
C ALA A 160 8.39 -5.39 9.35
N ALA A 161 8.19 -6.72 9.41
CA ALA A 161 6.95 -7.36 9.82
C ALA A 161 5.72 -6.79 9.08
N PRO A 162 5.65 -6.96 7.74
CA PRO A 162 4.60 -6.35 6.92
C PRO A 162 3.22 -6.92 7.26
N LEU A 163 2.20 -6.07 7.09
CA LEU A 163 0.81 -6.34 7.38
C LEU A 163 0.07 -6.80 6.11
N VAL A 164 -0.90 -7.69 6.27
CA VAL A 164 -1.84 -8.08 5.22
C VAL A 164 -3.28 -8.07 5.75
N TYR A 165 -4.24 -7.88 4.84
CA TYR A 165 -5.67 -7.87 5.14
C TYR A 165 -6.36 -9.08 4.55
N SER A 166 -7.23 -9.72 5.33
CA SER A 166 -8.06 -10.84 4.89
C SER A 166 -9.39 -10.86 5.65
N HIS A 167 -10.52 -10.83 4.93
CA HIS A 167 -11.87 -10.97 5.50
C HIS A 167 -12.16 -10.09 6.73
N GLY A 168 -11.83 -8.80 6.65
CA GLY A 168 -12.10 -7.87 7.76
C GLY A 168 -11.09 -7.94 8.91
N GLN A 169 -9.99 -8.66 8.74
CA GLN A 169 -8.96 -8.84 9.76
C GLN A 169 -7.58 -8.52 9.20
N TYR A 170 -6.66 -8.13 10.09
CA TYR A 170 -5.26 -7.87 9.78
C TYR A 170 -4.38 -9.00 10.30
N TYR A 171 -3.36 -9.37 9.54
CA TYR A 171 -2.41 -10.42 9.90
C TYR A 171 -0.98 -9.97 9.56
N GLY A 172 -0.01 -10.42 10.34
CA GLY A 172 1.38 -10.35 9.95
C GLY A 172 1.72 -11.40 8.87
N VAL A 173 2.72 -11.13 8.06
CA VAL A 173 3.23 -12.10 7.08
C VAL A 173 4.01 -13.20 7.81
N GLY A 174 3.61 -14.44 7.62
CA GLY A 174 4.20 -15.61 8.29
C GLY A 174 5.61 -15.98 7.82
N LYS A 175 6.07 -17.17 8.21
CA LYS A 175 7.42 -17.66 7.91
C LYS A 175 7.67 -17.79 6.41
N LYS A 176 8.90 -17.52 5.99
CA LYS A 176 9.37 -17.74 4.64
C LYS A 176 9.30 -19.20 4.25
N LEU A 177 8.63 -19.51 3.14
CA LEU A 177 8.48 -20.89 2.62
C LEU A 177 9.57 -21.27 1.61
N GLY A 178 10.08 -20.28 0.85
CA GLY A 178 11.09 -20.53 -0.18
C GLY A 178 11.56 -19.25 -0.86
N ARG A 179 12.41 -19.38 -1.86
CA ARG A 179 12.81 -18.29 -2.77
C ARG A 179 12.15 -18.53 -4.13
N PHE A 180 11.88 -17.48 -4.88
CA PHE A 180 11.42 -17.62 -6.26
C PHE A 180 12.28 -18.62 -7.03
N GLY A 181 11.66 -19.59 -7.71
CA GLY A 181 12.33 -20.67 -8.43
C GLY A 181 12.84 -21.83 -7.55
N PHE A 182 12.50 -21.89 -6.25
CA PHE A 182 12.99 -22.98 -5.38
C PHE A 182 12.47 -24.37 -5.80
N SER A 183 11.29 -24.44 -6.39
CA SER A 183 10.65 -25.70 -6.82
C SER A 183 11.36 -26.38 -8.01
N VAL A 184 12.07 -25.61 -8.83
CA VAL A 184 12.74 -26.11 -10.04
C VAL A 184 14.29 -26.18 -9.90
N ARG A 185 14.82 -25.93 -8.72
CA ARG A 185 16.25 -26.03 -8.46
C ARG A 185 16.71 -27.47 -8.46
N LYS A 186 17.64 -27.82 -9.37
CA LYS A 186 18.31 -29.09 -9.33
C LYS A 186 19.13 -29.16 -8.03
N ASN A 187 18.91 -30.22 -7.22
CA ASN A 187 19.80 -30.51 -6.09
C ASN A 187 21.22 -30.73 -6.64
N LYS A 188 22.16 -29.85 -6.31
CA LYS A 188 23.57 -30.17 -6.55
C LYS A 188 23.85 -31.42 -5.70
N LYS A 189 23.98 -32.59 -6.36
CA LYS A 189 24.53 -33.78 -5.70
C LYS A 189 25.87 -33.35 -5.06
N ARG A 190 25.95 -33.43 -3.74
CA ARG A 190 27.23 -33.35 -3.04
C ARG A 190 28.10 -34.49 -3.61
N LYS A 191 29.18 -34.13 -4.31
CA LYS A 191 30.28 -35.05 -4.59
C LYS A 191 31.07 -35.23 -3.31
#